data_671870432eba3ba9c4aa5b5e4f9fb9ad
#
_entry.id   671870432eba3ba9c4aa5b5e4f9fb9ad
#
_cell.length_a   1.000
_cell.length_b   1.000
_cell.length_c   1.000
_cell.angle_alpha   90.00
_cell.angle_beta   90.00
_cell.angle_gamma   90.00
#
_symmetry.space_group_name_H-M   'P 1'
#
loop_
_entity.id
_entity.type
_entity.pdbx_description
1 polymer ?
#
loop_
_entity_poly.entity_id
_entity_poly.type
_entity_poly.pdbx_seq_one_letter_code
_entity_poly.pdbx_strand_id
1 'polypeptide(L)'
;MVCRLRGIAHLKGMLWSTRFAQVCGLPPLRQKQKRRKDRAPRTLRATAAIFALSLGALLAARPLPAQGVTFRMDVKLVSLFVNVTDQNGAIIGGLTRDDFSVSEDGRPQQIAVFERQSELPLNLTLAIDTSGSVYKDRALEQDAGKRFVHALLRPRDQMSLIEFATEVRQLTPFTNKPAQIDRGLDRLRGGDATALYDAIYQASQSLGGKDGRKVLVLVSDGGDTAENTTYAQALEQALRHEVMIYSIIDVPIEASAGRDIGGEHALITLAEQTGGKSFYVSDGGLDKAFARVSEDLRTQYLLGYYPKNQEPGRTFHRVRVTIPRAAQQSFNIRYRAGYYADAPVKGN
;
A
#
# COMPACT_ATOMS: atom_id res chain seq x y z
N MET A 1 -59.84 -14.47 -1.00
CA MET A 1 -60.31 -13.53 -2.00
C MET A 1 -59.10 -13.19 -2.85
N VAL A 2 -58.77 -14.02 -3.87
CA VAL A 2 -59.07 -13.86 -5.27
C VAL A 2 -58.59 -12.51 -5.78
N CYS A 3 -57.68 -12.35 -6.71
CA CYS A 3 -57.33 -13.00 -7.96
C CYS A 3 -55.98 -12.36 -8.43
N ARG A 4 -55.03 -13.12 -8.90
CA ARG A 4 -54.76 -13.43 -10.35
C ARG A 4 -54.37 -12.19 -11.16
N LEU A 5 -53.43 -12.21 -12.06
CA LEU A 5 -52.65 -13.13 -12.88
C LEU A 5 -51.82 -12.32 -13.91
N ARG A 6 -50.71 -12.87 -14.30
CA ARG A 6 -50.19 -12.96 -15.70
C ARG A 6 -49.70 -11.66 -16.38
N GLY A 7 -48.67 -11.67 -17.14
CA GLY A 7 -48.04 -12.61 -18.06
C GLY A 7 -46.69 -12.03 -18.55
N ILE A 8 -45.72 -12.83 -18.73
CA ILE A 8 -45.35 -13.60 -19.94
C ILE A 8 -45.13 -12.71 -21.18
N ALA A 9 -43.95 -12.74 -21.62
CA ALA A 9 -43.46 -13.19 -22.92
C ALA A 9 -42.58 -12.22 -23.67
N HIS A 10 -41.45 -12.73 -23.95
CA HIS A 10 -40.88 -13.04 -25.28
C HIS A 10 -40.25 -11.90 -26.08
N LEU A 11 -38.96 -12.08 -26.30
CA LEU A 11 -38.28 -12.63 -27.47
C LEU A 11 -37.87 -11.63 -28.56
N LYS A 12 -36.68 -11.92 -29.08
CA LYS A 12 -36.08 -11.56 -30.40
C LYS A 12 -35.30 -10.24 -30.36
N GLY A 13 -34.06 -10.18 -30.58
CA GLY A 13 -33.24 -10.88 -31.56
C GLY A 13 -33.32 -10.14 -32.90
N MET A 14 -32.31 -9.32 -33.17
CA MET A 14 -32.07 -9.00 -34.59
C MET A 14 -30.63 -8.53 -34.80
N LEU A 15 -29.93 -9.40 -35.49
CA LEU A 15 -28.79 -9.15 -36.33
C LEU A 15 -29.10 -8.00 -37.33
N TRP A 16 -28.14 -7.12 -37.52
CA TRP A 16 -28.04 -6.40 -38.79
C TRP A 16 -26.63 -6.52 -39.30
N SER A 17 -26.58 -7.32 -40.40
CA SER A 17 -25.44 -7.48 -41.28
C SER A 17 -25.61 -6.54 -42.46
N THR A 18 -24.49 -6.12 -43.01
CA THR A 18 -24.16 -5.95 -44.43
C THR A 18 -24.76 -4.80 -45.25
N ARG A 19 -23.87 -4.32 -46.03
CA ARG A 19 -23.91 -3.72 -47.39
C ARG A 19 -23.73 -2.21 -47.46
N PHE A 20 -22.63 -1.82 -48.09
CA PHE A 20 -22.70 -1.20 -49.40
C PHE A 20 -21.38 -1.38 -50.16
N ALA A 21 -21.49 -2.04 -51.28
CA ALA A 21 -20.49 -2.21 -52.31
C ALA A 21 -20.81 -1.28 -53.47
N GLN A 22 -19.81 -1.11 -54.31
CA GLN A 22 -19.87 -0.60 -55.69
C GLN A 22 -19.78 0.94 -55.85
N VAL A 23 -18.90 1.44 -56.74
CA VAL A 23 -19.00 1.39 -58.19
C VAL A 23 -17.70 1.90 -58.85
N CYS A 24 -17.29 1.20 -59.94
CA CYS A 24 -16.66 1.59 -61.21
C CYS A 24 -15.19 2.06 -61.20
N GLY A 25 -14.31 1.63 -62.10
CA GLY A 25 -14.47 1.14 -63.44
C GLY A 25 -13.11 0.69 -63.98
N LEU A 26 -13.17 -0.36 -64.73
CA LEU A 26 -12.15 -0.83 -65.70
C LEU A 26 -12.36 -0.19 -67.06
N PRO A 27 -11.31 -0.02 -67.85
CA PRO A 27 -11.20 -0.81 -69.10
C PRO A 27 -9.74 -1.04 -69.59
N PRO A 28 -9.46 -1.58 -70.83
CA PRO A 28 -9.22 -2.99 -71.01
C PRO A 28 -7.84 -3.31 -71.68
N LEU A 29 -7.60 -4.59 -71.85
CA LEU A 29 -6.52 -5.30 -72.51
C LEU A 29 -6.15 -4.77 -73.90
N ARG A 30 -4.86 -4.70 -74.23
CA ARG A 30 -4.36 -4.78 -75.58
C ARG A 30 -3.14 -5.73 -75.63
N GLN A 31 -3.41 -6.90 -76.19
CA GLN A 31 -2.42 -7.81 -76.75
C GLN A 31 -1.70 -7.16 -77.91
N LYS A 32 -0.40 -7.32 -78.05
CA LYS A 32 0.33 -7.39 -79.27
C LYS A 32 1.44 -8.43 -79.22
N GLN A 33 1.29 -9.33 -80.14
CA GLN A 33 2.14 -10.47 -80.47
C GLN A 33 3.35 -10.07 -81.30
N LYS A 34 4.40 -10.93 -81.24
CA LYS A 34 5.43 -11.25 -82.27
C LYS A 34 6.72 -10.40 -82.29
N ARG A 35 7.84 -11.02 -82.00
CA ARG A 35 8.73 -11.62 -82.98
C ARG A 35 9.84 -12.43 -82.36
N ARG A 36 9.97 -13.69 -82.76
CA ARG A 36 11.16 -14.55 -82.61
C ARG A 36 12.33 -13.93 -83.36
N LYS A 37 13.49 -13.98 -82.76
CA LYS A 37 14.78 -14.18 -83.41
C LYS A 37 15.69 -15.01 -82.53
N ASP A 38 16.05 -16.17 -83.07
CA ASP A 38 17.01 -17.10 -82.59
C ASP A 38 18.42 -16.49 -82.51
N ARG A 39 19.19 -16.78 -81.54
CA ARG A 39 20.65 -17.00 -81.60
C ARG A 39 21.14 -17.64 -80.29
N ALA A 40 21.72 -18.76 -80.48
CA ALA A 40 22.70 -19.65 -79.89
C ALA A 40 23.33 -19.34 -78.45
N PRO A 41 23.86 -20.39 -77.79
CA PRO A 41 23.95 -20.47 -76.33
C PRO A 41 25.24 -19.80 -75.76
N ARG A 42 25.05 -19.08 -74.69
CA ARG A 42 26.16 -18.61 -73.88
C ARG A 42 26.03 -19.24 -72.49
N THR A 43 26.40 -20.50 -72.37
CA THR A 43 26.34 -21.29 -71.13
C THR A 43 27.62 -21.22 -70.29
N LEU A 44 28.51 -20.26 -70.50
CA LEU A 44 29.79 -20.19 -69.77
C LEU A 44 29.99 -18.93 -68.89
N ARG A 45 29.00 -18.05 -68.78
CA ARG A 45 29.15 -16.86 -67.93
C ARG A 45 28.18 -16.82 -66.74
N ALA A 46 27.26 -17.75 -66.63
CA ALA A 46 26.28 -17.77 -65.54
C ALA A 46 26.80 -18.48 -64.30
N THR A 47 27.73 -19.41 -64.41
CA THR A 47 28.23 -20.18 -63.27
C THR A 47 29.25 -19.40 -62.41
N ALA A 48 29.99 -18.46 -62.96
CA ALA A 48 30.92 -17.63 -62.18
C ALA A 48 30.25 -16.51 -61.38
N ALA A 49 29.06 -16.04 -61.81
CA ALA A 49 28.34 -15.00 -61.09
C ALA A 49 27.56 -15.55 -59.88
N ILE A 50 27.11 -16.80 -59.95
CA ILE A 50 26.39 -17.44 -58.83
C ILE A 50 27.37 -17.82 -57.68
N PHE A 51 28.61 -18.21 -58.03
CA PHE A 51 29.62 -18.52 -56.99
C PHE A 51 30.16 -17.27 -56.31
N ALA A 52 30.21 -16.14 -56.95
CA ALA A 52 30.64 -14.86 -56.37
C ALA A 52 29.53 -14.27 -55.44
N LEU A 53 28.26 -14.47 -55.76
CA LEU A 53 27.14 -14.04 -54.90
C LEU A 53 26.96 -14.89 -53.65
N SER A 54 27.26 -16.20 -53.74
CA SER A 54 27.19 -17.10 -52.59
C SER A 54 28.33 -16.90 -51.59
N LEU A 55 29.56 -16.56 -52.10
CA LEU A 55 30.70 -16.27 -51.24
C LEU A 55 30.61 -14.88 -50.55
N GLY A 56 29.93 -13.92 -51.19
CA GLY A 56 29.67 -12.59 -50.62
C GLY A 56 28.60 -12.63 -49.51
N ALA A 57 27.62 -13.52 -49.60
CA ALA A 57 26.60 -13.70 -48.60
C ALA A 57 27.13 -14.38 -47.31
N LEU A 58 28.18 -15.22 -47.44
CA LEU A 58 28.76 -15.89 -46.25
C LEU A 58 29.70 -14.96 -45.47
N LEU A 59 30.28 -13.93 -46.12
CA LEU A 59 31.13 -12.92 -45.45
C LEU A 59 30.36 -11.75 -44.87
N ALA A 60 29.06 -11.61 -45.19
CA ALA A 60 28.19 -10.55 -44.66
C ALA A 60 27.39 -10.97 -43.42
N ALA A 61 27.53 -12.20 -42.95
CA ALA A 61 26.93 -12.65 -41.66
C ALA A 61 27.75 -12.08 -40.51
N ARG A 62 27.60 -10.77 -40.26
CA ARG A 62 28.03 -10.20 -38.99
C ARG A 62 27.18 -10.83 -37.89
N PRO A 63 27.79 -11.41 -36.84
CA PRO A 63 27.03 -11.83 -35.69
C PRO A 63 26.29 -10.59 -35.15
N LEU A 64 24.98 -10.62 -35.21
CA LEU A 64 24.15 -9.64 -34.50
C LEU A 64 24.58 -9.71 -33.03
N PRO A 65 24.96 -8.58 -32.42
CA PRO A 65 25.23 -8.58 -30.98
C PRO A 65 23.96 -9.12 -30.32
N ALA A 66 24.08 -10.23 -29.60
CA ALA A 66 23.02 -10.71 -28.74
C ALA A 66 22.72 -9.55 -27.79
N GLN A 67 21.60 -8.89 -27.97
CA GLN A 67 21.09 -7.94 -26.99
C GLN A 67 20.79 -8.77 -25.76
N GLY A 68 21.76 -8.83 -24.86
CA GLY A 68 21.55 -9.37 -23.53
C GLY A 68 20.39 -8.60 -22.93
N VAL A 69 19.26 -9.29 -22.77
CA VAL A 69 18.12 -8.77 -22.00
C VAL A 69 18.65 -8.60 -20.59
N THR A 70 19.14 -7.41 -20.27
CA THR A 70 19.50 -7.07 -18.89
C THR A 70 18.19 -6.95 -18.16
N PHE A 71 17.76 -8.02 -17.49
CA PHE A 71 16.72 -7.95 -16.49
C PHE A 71 17.25 -7.05 -15.35
N ARG A 72 16.91 -5.78 -15.40
CA ARG A 72 16.99 -4.94 -14.21
C ARG A 72 15.86 -5.41 -13.29
N MET A 73 16.18 -6.29 -12.38
CA MET A 73 15.33 -6.46 -11.20
C MET A 73 15.48 -5.18 -10.38
N ASP A 74 14.48 -4.33 -10.42
CA ASP A 74 14.37 -3.21 -9.49
C ASP A 74 14.08 -3.81 -8.11
N VAL A 75 15.16 -4.07 -7.37
CA VAL A 75 15.04 -4.57 -5.99
C VAL A 75 14.64 -3.39 -5.12
N LYS A 76 13.37 -3.35 -4.76
CA LYS A 76 12.81 -2.31 -3.90
C LYS A 76 13.46 -2.38 -2.51
N LEU A 77 13.90 -1.25 -1.99
CA LEU A 77 14.38 -1.13 -0.61
C LEU A 77 13.22 -1.42 0.36
N VAL A 78 13.40 -2.38 1.24
CA VAL A 78 12.49 -2.64 2.34
C VAL A 78 12.86 -1.75 3.52
N SER A 79 11.97 -0.85 3.90
CA SER A 79 12.16 0.10 5.01
C SER A 79 11.41 -0.38 6.24
N LEU A 80 12.10 -0.51 7.36
CA LEU A 80 11.54 -0.92 8.66
C LEU A 80 11.70 0.24 9.63
N PHE A 81 10.58 0.70 10.16
CA PHE A 81 10.57 1.63 11.29
C PHE A 81 10.55 0.81 12.58
N VAL A 82 11.54 1.02 13.44
CA VAL A 82 11.77 0.21 14.62
C VAL A 82 11.79 1.09 15.87
N ASN A 83 10.95 0.77 16.83
CA ASN A 83 11.02 1.33 18.18
C ASN A 83 11.69 0.34 19.11
N VAL A 84 12.56 0.83 19.98
CA VAL A 84 13.24 0.03 21.01
C VAL A 84 12.99 0.68 22.36
N THR A 85 12.45 -0.08 23.30
CA THR A 85 12.19 0.36 24.66
C THR A 85 12.76 -0.65 25.65
N ASP A 86 13.01 -0.21 26.87
CA ASP A 86 13.29 -1.11 27.99
C ASP A 86 12.01 -1.79 28.52
N GLN A 87 12.12 -2.57 29.57
CA GLN A 87 11.00 -3.26 30.22
C GLN A 87 9.96 -2.28 30.83
N ASN A 88 10.38 -1.07 31.19
CA ASN A 88 9.52 -0.03 31.75
C ASN A 88 8.86 0.82 30.65
N GLY A 89 9.18 0.56 29.37
CA GLY A 89 8.68 1.32 28.23
C GLY A 89 9.47 2.60 27.94
N ALA A 90 10.61 2.84 28.62
CA ALA A 90 11.47 3.97 28.32
C ALA A 90 12.23 3.73 27.00
N ILE A 91 12.32 4.76 26.18
CA ILE A 91 12.90 4.69 24.83
C ILE A 91 14.42 4.48 24.95
N ILE A 92 14.93 3.49 24.21
CA ILE A 92 16.36 3.25 24.08
C ILE A 92 16.86 4.01 22.86
N GLY A 93 17.50 5.14 23.12
CA GLY A 93 18.26 5.91 22.12
C GLY A 93 19.72 5.45 22.07
N GLY A 94 20.45 5.91 21.05
CA GLY A 94 21.90 5.70 20.99
C GLY A 94 22.37 4.37 20.40
N LEU A 95 21.46 3.48 19.96
CA LEU A 95 21.82 2.28 19.22
C LEU A 95 22.42 2.64 17.85
N THR A 96 23.33 1.79 17.39
CA THR A 96 24.00 1.90 16.11
C THR A 96 23.52 0.82 15.14
N ARG A 97 23.85 0.92 13.84
CA ARG A 97 23.52 -0.11 12.87
C ARG A 97 23.99 -1.51 13.29
N ASP A 98 25.16 -1.59 13.91
CA ASP A 98 25.81 -2.86 14.27
C ASP A 98 25.15 -3.53 15.48
N ASP A 99 24.29 -2.81 16.21
CA ASP A 99 23.49 -3.36 17.28
C ASP A 99 22.28 -4.17 16.76
N PHE A 100 21.88 -3.96 15.49
CA PHE A 100 20.72 -4.61 14.89
C PHE A 100 21.10 -5.78 13.98
N SER A 101 20.28 -6.82 14.01
CA SER A 101 20.31 -7.91 13.04
C SER A 101 18.92 -8.06 12.42
N VAL A 102 18.87 -8.11 11.08
CA VAL A 102 17.61 -8.26 10.32
C VAL A 102 17.65 -9.60 9.60
N SER A 103 16.56 -10.33 9.62
CA SER A 103 16.36 -11.51 8.78
C SER A 103 14.99 -11.46 8.10
N GLU A 104 14.93 -11.97 6.87
CA GLU A 104 13.71 -12.14 6.08
C GLU A 104 13.54 -13.62 5.79
N ASP A 105 12.38 -14.17 6.13
CA ASP A 105 12.06 -15.60 5.98
C ASP A 105 13.14 -16.53 6.57
N GLY A 106 13.74 -16.11 7.70
CA GLY A 106 14.81 -16.82 8.37
C GLY A 106 16.22 -16.59 7.78
N ARG A 107 16.36 -15.86 6.69
CA ARG A 107 17.66 -15.58 6.03
C ARG A 107 18.20 -14.21 6.45
N PRO A 108 19.46 -14.10 6.90
CA PRO A 108 20.04 -12.82 7.30
C PRO A 108 20.07 -11.83 6.13
N GLN A 109 19.75 -10.58 6.42
CA GLN A 109 19.77 -9.46 5.47
C GLN A 109 20.79 -8.42 5.92
N GLN A 110 21.45 -7.76 4.95
CA GLN A 110 22.42 -6.71 5.22
C GLN A 110 21.69 -5.37 5.31
N ILE A 111 21.81 -4.67 6.44
CA ILE A 111 21.29 -3.32 6.61
C ILE A 111 22.09 -2.36 5.71
N ALA A 112 21.43 -1.84 4.68
CA ALA A 112 22.01 -0.89 3.72
C ALA A 112 21.78 0.57 4.15
N VAL A 113 20.64 0.85 4.78
CA VAL A 113 20.26 2.18 5.27
C VAL A 113 20.02 2.09 6.77
N PHE A 114 20.59 3.02 7.52
CA PHE A 114 20.36 3.18 8.95
C PHE A 114 20.26 4.65 9.30
N GLU A 115 19.13 5.03 9.92
CA GLU A 115 18.94 6.38 10.46
C GLU A 115 18.42 6.30 11.89
N ARG A 116 18.92 7.18 12.73
CA ARG A 116 18.31 7.48 14.01
C ARG A 116 17.32 8.61 13.80
N GLN A 117 16.09 8.48 14.28
CA GLN A 117 15.09 9.53 14.12
C GLN A 117 14.90 9.90 12.65
N SER A 118 14.23 9.03 11.90
CA SER A 118 14.05 9.20 10.45
C SER A 118 13.56 10.59 10.07
N GLU A 119 14.28 11.24 9.15
CA GLU A 119 13.95 12.53 8.53
C GLU A 119 12.89 12.42 7.43
N LEU A 120 12.43 11.21 7.13
CA LEU A 120 11.41 10.99 6.11
C LEU A 120 10.09 11.70 6.47
N PRO A 121 9.44 12.33 5.49
CA PRO A 121 8.14 12.97 5.70
C PRO A 121 7.13 11.99 6.30
N LEU A 122 6.33 12.48 7.23
CA LEU A 122 5.24 11.74 7.84
C LEU A 122 3.94 12.01 7.07
N ASN A 123 3.32 10.95 6.58
CA ASN A 123 1.96 11.00 6.06
C ASN A 123 1.06 10.27 7.05
N LEU A 124 0.16 11.00 7.68
CA LEU A 124 -0.70 10.49 8.73
C LEU A 124 -2.17 10.63 8.34
N THR A 125 -2.95 9.59 8.56
CA THR A 125 -4.41 9.68 8.59
C THR A 125 -4.86 9.59 10.05
N LEU A 126 -5.54 10.62 10.54
CA LEU A 126 -6.26 10.58 11.80
C LEU A 126 -7.67 10.09 11.52
N ALA A 127 -8.02 8.95 12.10
CA ALA A 127 -9.33 8.32 11.97
C ALA A 127 -10.03 8.34 13.32
N ILE A 128 -11.19 8.98 13.39
CA ILE A 128 -11.95 9.16 14.62
C ILE A 128 -13.26 8.40 14.49
N ASP A 129 -13.48 7.52 15.44
CA ASP A 129 -14.74 6.84 15.65
C ASP A 129 -15.77 7.86 16.16
N THR A 130 -16.89 7.93 15.49
CA THR A 130 -18.01 8.79 15.88
C THR A 130 -19.29 8.00 16.07
N SER A 131 -19.19 6.70 16.33
CA SER A 131 -20.29 5.82 16.66
C SER A 131 -20.97 6.23 17.98
N GLY A 132 -22.17 5.70 18.20
CA GLY A 132 -23.00 6.11 19.35
C GLY A 132 -22.39 5.84 20.72
N SER A 133 -21.46 4.89 20.85
CA SER A 133 -20.77 4.56 22.11
C SER A 133 -19.79 5.66 22.55
N VAL A 134 -19.16 6.37 21.61
CA VAL A 134 -18.10 7.38 21.84
C VAL A 134 -18.67 8.81 21.92
N TYR A 135 -19.94 9.01 21.65
CA TYR A 135 -20.57 10.32 21.46
C TYR A 135 -20.45 11.32 22.63
N LYS A 136 -20.27 10.86 23.86
CA LYS A 136 -20.38 11.69 25.07
C LYS A 136 -19.25 12.73 25.24
N ASP A 137 -18.07 12.46 24.70
CA ASP A 137 -16.85 13.27 24.93
C ASP A 137 -16.31 13.97 23.68
N ARG A 138 -17.15 14.13 22.64
CA ARG A 138 -16.75 14.72 21.35
C ARG A 138 -15.98 16.04 21.44
N ALA A 139 -16.38 16.93 22.32
CA ALA A 139 -15.68 18.20 22.48
C ALA A 139 -14.25 18.02 22.97
N LEU A 140 -14.04 17.06 23.90
CA LEU A 140 -12.72 16.70 24.39
C LEU A 140 -11.86 16.06 23.29
N GLU A 141 -12.46 15.18 22.49
CA GLU A 141 -11.79 14.56 21.33
C GLU A 141 -11.37 15.59 20.28
N GLN A 142 -12.25 16.51 19.92
CA GLN A 142 -11.97 17.60 18.99
C GLN A 142 -10.80 18.46 19.48
N ASP A 143 -10.83 18.88 20.75
CA ASP A 143 -9.79 19.72 21.33
C ASP A 143 -8.45 18.99 21.48
N ALA A 144 -8.46 17.73 21.92
CA ALA A 144 -7.28 16.90 21.98
C ALA A 144 -6.70 16.62 20.57
N GLY A 145 -7.56 16.33 19.61
CA GLY A 145 -7.19 16.18 18.20
C GLY A 145 -6.52 17.44 17.63
N LYS A 146 -7.07 18.64 17.87
CA LYS A 146 -6.45 19.91 17.46
C LYS A 146 -5.07 20.09 18.08
N ARG A 147 -4.92 19.86 19.41
CA ARG A 147 -3.62 19.94 20.06
C ARG A 147 -2.61 18.97 19.49
N PHE A 148 -3.02 17.72 19.21
CA PHE A 148 -2.18 16.72 18.57
C PHE A 148 -1.69 17.17 17.18
N VAL A 149 -2.59 17.65 16.35
CA VAL A 149 -2.27 18.14 14.99
C VAL A 149 -1.23 19.24 15.04
N HIS A 150 -1.44 20.26 15.89
CA HIS A 150 -0.50 21.37 16.05
C HIS A 150 0.85 20.97 16.64
N ALA A 151 0.88 19.96 17.50
CA ALA A 151 2.12 19.47 18.10
C ALA A 151 2.94 18.56 17.16
N LEU A 152 2.25 17.80 16.28
CA LEU A 152 2.90 16.79 15.45
C LEU A 152 3.29 17.28 14.06
N LEU A 153 2.40 18.02 13.38
CA LEU A 153 2.50 18.32 11.96
C LEU A 153 3.63 19.32 11.66
N ARG A 154 4.65 18.87 10.94
CA ARG A 154 5.78 19.68 10.47
C ARG A 154 5.55 20.13 9.01
N PRO A 155 6.31 21.11 8.48
CA PRO A 155 6.11 21.63 7.12
C PRO A 155 6.18 20.59 5.99
N ARG A 156 6.96 19.51 6.18
CA ARG A 156 7.09 18.42 5.20
C ARG A 156 6.06 17.30 5.38
N ASP A 157 5.39 17.28 6.53
CA ASP A 157 4.42 16.24 6.88
C ASP A 157 3.07 16.57 6.23
N GLN A 158 2.26 15.54 6.03
CA GLN A 158 0.88 15.67 5.58
C GLN A 158 -0.05 14.89 6.49
N MET A 159 -1.20 15.43 6.76
CA MET A 159 -2.24 14.76 7.52
C MET A 159 -3.56 14.83 6.79
N SER A 160 -4.31 13.74 6.80
CA SER A 160 -5.72 13.66 6.43
C SER A 160 -6.56 13.34 7.66
N LEU A 161 -7.83 13.71 7.61
CA LEU A 161 -8.80 13.40 8.64
C LEU A 161 -9.96 12.62 8.04
N ILE A 162 -10.26 11.49 8.63
CA ILE A 162 -11.47 10.73 8.36
C ILE A 162 -12.27 10.57 9.65
N GLU A 163 -13.57 10.51 9.55
CA GLU A 163 -14.44 9.97 10.58
C GLU A 163 -15.04 8.66 10.10
N PHE A 164 -15.37 7.79 11.01
CA PHE A 164 -16.10 6.58 10.72
C PHE A 164 -17.13 6.29 11.79
N ALA A 165 -18.27 5.85 11.31
CA ALA A 165 -19.41 5.33 12.07
C ALA A 165 -20.09 4.30 11.18
N THR A 166 -21.34 4.49 10.76
CA THR A 166 -22.00 3.64 9.76
C THR A 166 -21.27 3.63 8.42
N GLU A 167 -20.64 4.77 8.07
CA GLU A 167 -19.86 4.97 6.86
C GLU A 167 -18.52 5.66 7.18
N VAL A 168 -17.55 5.49 6.29
CA VAL A 168 -16.26 6.20 6.36
C VAL A 168 -16.36 7.48 5.54
N ARG A 169 -16.09 8.61 6.17
CA ARG A 169 -16.12 9.93 5.53
C ARG A 169 -14.79 10.66 5.64
N GLN A 170 -14.24 11.07 4.51
CA GLN A 170 -13.08 11.95 4.50
C GLN A 170 -13.50 13.39 4.79
N LEU A 171 -13.13 13.92 5.95
CA LEU A 171 -13.42 15.30 6.36
C LEU A 171 -12.39 16.27 5.84
N THR A 172 -11.13 15.86 5.75
CA THR A 172 -10.04 16.68 5.23
C THR A 172 -9.06 15.83 4.43
N PRO A 173 -8.77 16.16 3.16
CA PRO A 173 -7.74 15.48 2.38
C PRO A 173 -6.35 15.79 2.94
N PHE A 174 -5.32 15.05 2.46
CA PHE A 174 -3.94 15.30 2.91
C PHE A 174 -3.51 16.74 2.75
N THR A 175 -3.08 17.34 3.84
CA THR A 175 -2.65 18.73 3.94
C THR A 175 -1.54 18.88 4.98
N ASN A 176 -0.70 19.88 4.81
CA ASN A 176 0.28 20.32 5.81
C ASN A 176 -0.19 21.55 6.61
N LYS A 177 -1.47 21.91 6.49
CA LYS A 177 -2.06 23.10 7.13
C LYS A 177 -2.93 22.68 8.31
N PRO A 178 -2.49 22.84 9.58
CA PRO A 178 -3.26 22.45 10.76
C PRO A 178 -4.68 23.00 10.75
N ALA A 179 -4.87 24.28 10.40
CA ALA A 179 -6.18 24.91 10.37
C ALA A 179 -7.20 24.25 9.42
N GLN A 180 -6.77 23.44 8.44
CA GLN A 180 -7.70 22.66 7.60
C GLN A 180 -8.18 21.41 8.35
N ILE A 181 -7.30 20.77 9.11
CA ILE A 181 -7.66 19.65 9.97
C ILE A 181 -8.58 20.12 11.10
N ASP A 182 -8.28 21.26 11.73
CA ASP A 182 -9.14 21.86 12.79
C ASP A 182 -10.58 22.02 12.30
N ARG A 183 -10.75 22.63 11.10
CA ARG A 183 -12.08 22.74 10.48
C ARG A 183 -12.72 21.40 10.16
N GLY A 184 -11.92 20.39 9.89
CA GLY A 184 -12.39 19.01 9.73
C GLY A 184 -12.93 18.45 11.04
N LEU A 185 -12.16 18.59 12.13
CA LEU A 185 -12.55 18.17 13.47
C LEU A 185 -13.85 18.81 13.92
N ASP A 186 -14.07 20.10 13.60
CA ASP A 186 -15.31 20.82 13.93
C ASP A 186 -16.54 20.25 13.18
N ARG A 187 -16.34 19.42 12.14
CA ARG A 187 -17.39 18.82 11.31
C ARG A 187 -17.69 17.36 11.62
N LEU A 188 -17.10 16.80 12.68
CA LEU A 188 -17.38 15.44 13.13
C LEU A 188 -18.90 15.29 13.40
N ARG A 189 -19.47 14.18 12.94
CA ARG A 189 -20.89 13.82 13.10
C ARG A 189 -20.98 12.44 13.73
N GLY A 190 -22.07 12.17 14.44
CA GLY A 190 -22.32 10.84 14.99
C GLY A 190 -22.97 9.90 13.97
N GLY A 191 -22.93 8.62 14.28
CA GLY A 191 -23.64 7.54 13.58
C GLY A 191 -23.92 6.37 14.52
N ASP A 192 -24.70 5.39 14.06
CA ASP A 192 -25.21 4.31 14.91
C ASP A 192 -24.33 3.05 14.90
N ALA A 193 -23.62 2.79 13.79
CA ALA A 193 -22.75 1.62 13.62
C ALA A 193 -21.27 2.04 13.58
N THR A 194 -20.34 1.08 13.54
CA THR A 194 -18.90 1.31 13.52
C THR A 194 -18.29 0.54 12.36
N ALA A 195 -17.84 1.25 11.32
CA ALA A 195 -17.15 0.70 10.15
C ALA A 195 -15.62 0.77 10.33
N LEU A 196 -15.11 0.12 11.38
CA LEU A 196 -13.71 0.18 11.78
C LEU A 196 -12.78 -0.40 10.70
N TYR A 197 -13.08 -1.61 10.21
CA TYR A 197 -12.21 -2.26 9.24
C TYR A 197 -12.30 -1.59 7.86
N ASP A 198 -13.43 -1.01 7.50
CA ASP A 198 -13.56 -0.17 6.30
C ASP A 198 -12.68 1.09 6.41
N ALA A 199 -12.65 1.73 7.58
CA ALA A 199 -11.81 2.90 7.82
C ALA A 199 -10.32 2.56 7.69
N ILE A 200 -9.88 1.44 8.27
CA ILE A 200 -8.50 0.96 8.14
C ILE A 200 -8.15 0.67 6.68
N TYR A 201 -9.05 -0.02 5.96
CA TYR A 201 -8.85 -0.37 4.55
C TYR A 201 -8.69 0.88 3.68
N GLN A 202 -9.64 1.81 3.76
CA GLN A 202 -9.66 3.04 2.95
C GLN A 202 -8.51 3.98 3.30
N ALA A 203 -8.20 4.15 4.59
CA ALA A 203 -7.05 4.95 5.03
C ALA A 203 -5.74 4.37 4.53
N SER A 204 -5.58 3.05 4.60
CA SER A 204 -4.37 2.36 4.12
C SER A 204 -4.21 2.51 2.61
N GLN A 205 -5.28 2.39 1.84
CA GLN A 205 -5.28 2.62 0.40
C GLN A 205 -4.87 4.07 0.06
N SER A 206 -5.43 5.05 0.77
CA SER A 206 -5.12 6.48 0.57
C SER A 206 -3.66 6.82 0.92
N LEU A 207 -3.12 6.19 1.96
CA LEU A 207 -1.71 6.31 2.38
C LEU A 207 -0.76 5.61 1.41
N GLY A 208 -1.20 4.55 0.73
CA GLY A 208 -0.39 3.75 -0.19
C GLY A 208 0.28 4.56 -1.29
N GLY A 209 -0.39 5.61 -1.79
CA GLY A 209 0.15 6.52 -2.80
C GLY A 209 1.18 7.54 -2.30
N LYS A 210 1.50 7.57 -1.00
CA LYS A 210 2.40 8.57 -0.40
C LYS A 210 3.83 8.07 -0.27
N ASP A 211 4.78 9.00 -0.36
CA ASP A 211 6.19 8.75 -0.06
C ASP A 211 6.48 9.04 1.41
N GLY A 212 7.46 8.33 1.99
CA GLY A 212 7.86 8.51 3.38
C GLY A 212 7.12 7.57 4.33
N ARG A 213 7.00 7.99 5.60
CA ARG A 213 6.36 7.22 6.66
C ARG A 213 4.84 7.32 6.54
N LYS A 214 4.16 6.19 6.60
CA LYS A 214 2.72 6.08 6.47
C LYS A 214 2.14 5.60 7.79
N VAL A 215 1.30 6.41 8.38
CA VAL A 215 0.76 6.17 9.73
C VAL A 215 -0.75 6.37 9.73
N LEU A 216 -1.45 5.45 10.33
CA LEU A 216 -2.86 5.56 10.67
C LEU A 216 -2.97 5.65 12.20
N VAL A 217 -3.54 6.73 12.70
CA VAL A 217 -3.92 6.86 14.12
C VAL A 217 -5.42 6.69 14.22
N LEU A 218 -5.83 5.65 14.92
CA LEU A 218 -7.23 5.31 15.19
C LEU A 218 -7.60 5.75 16.60
N VAL A 219 -8.73 6.40 16.75
CA VAL A 219 -9.38 6.65 18.05
C VAL A 219 -10.71 5.92 18.03
N SER A 220 -10.89 4.87 18.83
CA SER A 220 -12.07 4.02 18.84
C SER A 220 -12.16 3.20 20.14
N ASP A 221 -13.35 2.73 20.48
CA ASP A 221 -13.59 1.75 21.56
C ASP A 221 -13.45 0.29 21.08
N GLY A 222 -13.32 0.02 19.76
CA GLY A 222 -12.82 -1.21 19.19
C GLY A 222 -13.81 -2.13 18.48
N GLY A 223 -15.10 -1.89 18.58
CA GLY A 223 -16.10 -2.72 17.89
C GLY A 223 -16.17 -2.44 16.38
N ASP A 224 -16.25 -3.48 15.54
CA ASP A 224 -16.70 -3.35 14.14
C ASP A 224 -18.10 -3.95 14.04
N THR A 225 -19.05 -3.16 13.57
CA THR A 225 -20.45 -3.58 13.46
C THR A 225 -21.01 -3.44 12.04
N ALA A 226 -20.21 -2.92 11.11
CA ALA A 226 -20.62 -2.70 9.71
C ALA A 226 -20.46 -3.95 8.83
N GLU A 227 -19.55 -4.87 9.18
CA GLU A 227 -19.31 -6.16 8.53
C GLU A 227 -19.04 -6.12 7.00
N ASN A 228 -18.61 -4.98 6.45
CA ASN A 228 -18.31 -4.88 5.01
C ASN A 228 -16.91 -5.38 4.67
N THR A 229 -15.92 -4.96 5.46
CA THR A 229 -14.52 -5.35 5.35
C THR A 229 -14.17 -6.25 6.53
N THR A 230 -13.46 -7.35 6.29
CA THR A 230 -12.99 -8.22 7.37
C THR A 230 -11.70 -7.71 8.00
N TYR A 231 -11.43 -8.11 9.25
CA TYR A 231 -10.15 -7.89 9.93
C TYR A 231 -8.94 -8.27 9.05
N ALA A 232 -9.00 -9.44 8.40
CA ALA A 232 -7.90 -9.93 7.57
C ALA A 232 -7.66 -9.04 6.35
N GLN A 233 -8.71 -8.55 5.71
CA GLN A 233 -8.60 -7.62 4.57
C GLN A 233 -8.03 -6.27 5.00
N ALA A 234 -8.46 -5.74 6.13
CA ALA A 234 -7.94 -4.48 6.68
C ALA A 234 -6.45 -4.58 7.02
N LEU A 235 -6.04 -5.66 7.70
CA LEU A 235 -4.64 -5.92 8.04
C LEU A 235 -3.79 -6.12 6.79
N GLU A 236 -4.26 -6.93 5.84
CA GLU A 236 -3.54 -7.14 4.57
C GLU A 236 -3.32 -5.83 3.84
N GLN A 237 -4.34 -4.98 3.76
CA GLN A 237 -4.24 -3.68 3.10
C GLN A 237 -3.22 -2.76 3.79
N ALA A 238 -3.22 -2.72 5.12
CA ALA A 238 -2.23 -1.96 5.88
C ALA A 238 -0.79 -2.45 5.61
N LEU A 239 -0.56 -3.76 5.62
CA LEU A 239 0.75 -4.36 5.36
C LEU A 239 1.21 -4.19 3.90
N ARG A 240 0.30 -4.29 2.90
CA ARG A 240 0.60 -4.04 1.48
C ARG A 240 1.04 -2.60 1.23
N HIS A 241 0.44 -1.66 1.93
CA HIS A 241 0.77 -0.25 1.79
C HIS A 241 1.81 0.25 2.79
N GLU A 242 2.35 -0.64 3.63
CA GLU A 242 3.37 -0.30 4.64
C GLU A 242 2.87 0.72 5.67
N VAL A 243 1.59 0.66 6.00
CA VAL A 243 0.94 1.56 6.95
C VAL A 243 1.12 1.02 8.36
N MET A 244 1.64 1.87 9.23
CA MET A 244 1.78 1.59 10.66
C MET A 244 0.53 2.09 11.39
N ILE A 245 -0.11 1.23 12.17
CA ILE A 245 -1.35 1.56 12.88
C ILE A 245 -1.04 1.87 14.35
N TYR A 246 -1.47 3.03 14.83
CA TYR A 246 -1.54 3.37 16.24
C TYR A 246 -2.99 3.41 16.67
N SER A 247 -3.34 2.67 17.71
CA SER A 247 -4.69 2.61 18.24
C SER A 247 -4.78 3.35 19.57
N ILE A 248 -5.63 4.34 19.66
CA ILE A 248 -6.00 5.01 20.90
C ILE A 248 -7.35 4.42 21.30
N ILE A 249 -7.33 3.58 22.34
CA ILE A 249 -8.48 2.81 22.79
C ILE A 249 -9.23 3.62 23.86
N ASP A 250 -10.41 4.10 23.46
CA ASP A 250 -11.27 4.89 24.33
C ASP A 250 -12.40 4.04 24.89
N VAL A 251 -12.14 3.34 25.98
CA VAL A 251 -13.14 2.52 26.69
C VAL A 251 -13.50 3.17 28.00
N PRO A 252 -14.79 3.32 28.32
CA PRO A 252 -15.24 3.83 29.61
C PRO A 252 -14.73 2.93 30.75
N ILE A 253 -14.06 3.52 31.75
CA ILE A 253 -13.50 2.81 32.90
C ILE A 253 -14.58 2.08 33.71
N GLU A 254 -15.82 2.60 33.68
CA GLU A 254 -16.95 2.10 34.49
C GLU A 254 -17.79 1.01 33.83
N ALA A 255 -17.57 0.71 32.57
CA ALA A 255 -18.41 -0.24 31.82
C ALA A 255 -17.81 -1.64 31.80
N SER A 256 -17.89 -2.35 32.92
CA SER A 256 -17.68 -3.82 32.91
C SER A 256 -18.78 -4.59 32.17
N ALA A 257 -19.96 -4.00 31.98
CA ALA A 257 -21.06 -4.55 31.20
C ALA A 257 -21.16 -3.81 29.85
N GLY A 258 -20.77 -4.48 28.74
CA GLY A 258 -20.83 -3.93 27.38
C GLY A 258 -19.46 -3.61 26.77
N ARG A 259 -18.35 -3.88 27.44
CA ARG A 259 -17.00 -3.74 26.88
C ARG A 259 -16.76 -4.79 25.80
N ASP A 260 -16.41 -4.35 24.59
CA ASP A 260 -16.04 -5.24 23.50
C ASP A 260 -14.56 -5.65 23.59
N ILE A 261 -14.30 -6.70 24.36
CA ILE A 261 -12.96 -7.27 24.52
C ILE A 261 -12.40 -7.77 23.17
N GLY A 262 -13.28 -8.25 22.28
CA GLY A 262 -12.88 -8.73 20.95
C GLY A 262 -12.37 -7.60 20.08
N GLY A 263 -13.08 -6.48 20.04
CA GLY A 263 -12.68 -5.28 19.31
C GLY A 263 -11.41 -4.65 19.84
N GLU A 264 -11.26 -4.55 21.18
CA GLU A 264 -10.00 -4.09 21.79
C GLU A 264 -8.81 -4.96 21.39
N HIS A 265 -8.98 -6.29 21.45
CA HIS A 265 -7.93 -7.23 21.07
C HIS A 265 -7.57 -7.08 19.58
N ALA A 266 -8.54 -6.83 18.72
CA ALA A 266 -8.31 -6.58 17.31
C ALA A 266 -7.48 -5.30 17.10
N LEU A 267 -7.80 -4.20 17.79
CA LEU A 267 -7.04 -2.95 17.73
C LEU A 267 -5.60 -3.13 18.19
N ILE A 268 -5.37 -3.86 19.29
CA ILE A 268 -4.04 -4.17 19.81
C ILE A 268 -3.25 -4.98 18.78
N THR A 269 -3.84 -6.04 18.25
CA THR A 269 -3.16 -6.95 17.30
C THR A 269 -2.85 -6.26 15.98
N LEU A 270 -3.76 -5.41 15.46
CA LEU A 270 -3.52 -4.59 14.26
C LEU A 270 -2.31 -3.66 14.46
N ALA A 271 -2.25 -2.98 15.59
CA ALA A 271 -1.12 -2.12 15.92
C ALA A 271 0.19 -2.91 15.99
N GLU A 272 0.23 -4.02 16.71
CA GLU A 272 1.43 -4.86 16.87
C GLU A 272 1.92 -5.42 15.54
N GLN A 273 1.02 -5.98 14.69
CA GLN A 273 1.41 -6.58 13.41
C GLN A 273 1.92 -5.57 12.40
N THR A 274 1.47 -4.31 12.49
CA THR A 274 1.91 -3.23 11.61
C THR A 274 3.10 -2.43 12.16
N GLY A 275 3.58 -2.77 13.37
CA GLY A 275 4.73 -2.11 14.02
C GLY A 275 4.38 -0.84 14.81
N GLY A 276 3.10 -0.53 14.93
CA GLY A 276 2.61 0.55 15.79
C GLY A 276 2.38 0.12 17.25
N LYS A 277 1.52 0.84 17.98
CA LYS A 277 1.26 0.60 19.40
C LYS A 277 -0.15 1.04 19.76
N SER A 278 -0.72 0.37 20.77
CA SER A 278 -1.99 0.75 21.37
C SER A 278 -1.78 1.53 22.66
N PHE A 279 -2.62 2.53 22.90
CA PHE A 279 -2.66 3.33 24.11
C PHE A 279 -4.10 3.44 24.59
N TYR A 280 -4.30 3.29 25.90
CA TYR A 280 -5.61 3.48 26.51
C TYR A 280 -5.79 4.93 26.95
N VAL A 281 -6.97 5.49 26.70
CA VAL A 281 -7.34 6.83 27.18
C VAL A 281 -7.39 6.87 28.71
N SER A 282 -7.80 5.76 29.35
CA SER A 282 -7.77 5.61 30.81
C SER A 282 -6.42 5.90 31.46
N ASP A 283 -5.31 5.77 30.73
CA ASP A 283 -3.94 5.97 31.22
C ASP A 283 -3.52 7.44 31.32
N GLY A 284 -4.45 8.36 31.36
CA GLY A 284 -4.20 9.79 31.58
C GLY A 284 -4.76 10.71 30.53
N GLY A 285 -5.83 10.28 29.86
CA GLY A 285 -6.58 11.08 28.91
C GLY A 285 -6.06 11.03 27.49
N LEU A 286 -6.86 11.54 26.60
CA LEU A 286 -6.60 11.53 25.14
C LEU A 286 -5.35 12.34 24.77
N ASP A 287 -5.10 13.47 25.44
CA ASP A 287 -3.89 14.26 25.24
C ASP A 287 -2.61 13.47 25.52
N LYS A 288 -2.59 12.69 26.58
CA LYS A 288 -1.43 11.88 26.94
C LYS A 288 -1.24 10.72 25.95
N ALA A 289 -2.34 10.11 25.46
CA ALA A 289 -2.27 9.10 24.41
C ALA A 289 -1.69 9.68 23.12
N PHE A 290 -2.16 10.83 22.67
CA PHE A 290 -1.61 11.53 21.50
C PHE A 290 -0.15 11.97 21.69
N ALA A 291 0.23 12.44 22.86
CA ALA A 291 1.61 12.80 23.16
C ALA A 291 2.53 11.58 23.05
N ARG A 292 2.11 10.41 23.58
CA ARG A 292 2.84 9.14 23.46
C ARG A 292 2.99 8.68 22.01
N VAL A 293 1.93 8.81 21.17
CA VAL A 293 2.02 8.55 19.72
C VAL A 293 3.05 9.46 19.07
N SER A 294 3.04 10.76 19.40
CA SER A 294 3.99 11.73 18.86
C SER A 294 5.42 11.41 19.24
N GLU A 295 5.67 11.05 20.48
CA GLU A 295 6.98 10.65 20.99
C GLU A 295 7.49 9.38 20.29
N ASP A 296 6.65 8.39 20.19
CA ASP A 296 6.96 7.11 19.56
C ASP A 296 7.33 7.29 18.06
N LEU A 297 6.58 8.12 17.35
CA LEU A 297 6.88 8.46 15.95
C LEU A 297 8.18 9.25 15.75
N ARG A 298 8.63 10.00 16.75
CA ARG A 298 9.86 10.81 16.67
C ARG A 298 11.13 10.03 17.02
N THR A 299 10.99 8.86 17.62
CA THR A 299 12.11 8.09 18.19
C THR A 299 12.41 6.79 17.44
N GLN A 300 11.79 6.62 16.27
CA GLN A 300 11.96 5.44 15.43
C GLN A 300 13.34 5.40 14.76
N TYR A 301 13.97 4.23 14.81
CA TYR A 301 15.07 3.90 13.91
C TYR A 301 14.53 3.49 12.55
N LEU A 302 15.19 3.91 11.48
CA LEU A 302 14.96 3.40 10.12
C LEU A 302 16.05 2.38 9.81
N LEU A 303 15.64 1.15 9.50
CA LEU A 303 16.50 0.10 8.96
C LEU A 303 16.04 -0.20 7.54
N GLY A 304 16.92 -0.01 6.55
CA GLY A 304 16.64 -0.33 5.17
C GLY A 304 17.54 -1.46 4.68
N TYR A 305 16.98 -2.41 3.94
CA TYR A 305 17.75 -3.47 3.28
C TYR A 305 17.19 -3.80 1.91
N TYR A 306 18.04 -4.32 1.04
CA TYR A 306 17.65 -4.86 -0.24
C TYR A 306 17.48 -6.38 -0.10
N PRO A 307 16.28 -6.93 -0.30
CA PRO A 307 16.03 -8.35 -0.16
C PRO A 307 16.95 -9.20 -1.05
N LYS A 308 17.58 -10.21 -0.46
CA LYS A 308 18.43 -11.17 -1.18
C LYS A 308 17.73 -12.53 -1.22
N ASN A 309 17.77 -13.19 -2.38
CA ASN A 309 17.27 -14.56 -2.53
C ASN A 309 15.78 -14.73 -2.17
N GLN A 310 14.92 -13.82 -2.63
CA GLN A 310 13.48 -13.98 -2.51
C GLN A 310 13.01 -15.26 -3.21
N GLU A 311 12.12 -16.00 -2.59
CA GLU A 311 11.53 -17.19 -3.18
C GLU A 311 10.49 -16.78 -4.24
N PRO A 312 10.63 -17.26 -5.51
CA PRO A 312 9.63 -16.97 -6.53
C PRO A 312 8.23 -17.43 -6.09
N GLY A 313 7.23 -16.57 -6.28
CA GLY A 313 5.84 -16.87 -5.97
C GLY A 313 5.43 -16.67 -4.50
N ARG A 314 6.34 -16.30 -3.61
CA ARG A 314 5.97 -15.92 -2.27
C ARG A 314 5.49 -14.46 -2.26
N THR A 315 4.26 -14.26 -1.83
CA THR A 315 3.64 -12.93 -1.80
C THR A 315 3.88 -12.20 -0.48
N PHE A 316 3.98 -12.92 0.65
CA PHE A 316 4.21 -12.33 1.97
C PHE A 316 5.55 -12.78 2.55
N HIS A 317 6.40 -11.81 2.92
CA HIS A 317 7.71 -12.02 3.52
C HIS A 317 7.69 -11.63 5.00
N ARG A 318 8.11 -12.54 5.86
CA ARG A 318 8.24 -12.31 7.30
C ARG A 318 9.57 -11.66 7.61
N VAL A 319 9.53 -10.61 8.42
CA VAL A 319 10.74 -9.91 8.87
C VAL A 319 10.95 -10.15 10.36
N ARG A 320 12.20 -10.33 10.75
CA ARG A 320 12.60 -10.38 12.16
C ARG A 320 13.75 -9.43 12.39
N VAL A 321 13.56 -8.52 13.35
CA VAL A 321 14.62 -7.63 13.86
C VAL A 321 15.01 -8.09 15.24
N THR A 322 16.30 -8.20 15.51
CA THR A 322 16.84 -8.55 16.81
C THR A 322 18.00 -7.62 17.17
N ILE A 323 18.29 -7.50 18.45
CA ILE A 323 19.47 -6.82 19.00
C ILE A 323 20.30 -7.88 19.73
N PRO A 324 21.32 -8.49 19.10
CA PRO A 324 22.05 -9.62 19.67
C PRO A 324 22.68 -9.34 21.05
N ARG A 325 23.12 -8.10 21.28
CA ARG A 325 23.66 -7.68 22.59
C ARG A 325 22.59 -7.54 23.67
N ALA A 326 21.32 -7.47 23.30
CA ALA A 326 20.21 -7.37 24.23
C ALA A 326 19.89 -8.66 24.99
N ALA A 327 20.57 -9.77 24.70
CA ALA A 327 20.41 -11.01 25.47
C ALA A 327 20.68 -10.83 26.97
N GLN A 328 21.37 -9.76 27.38
CA GLN A 328 21.62 -9.37 28.76
C GLN A 328 20.71 -8.22 29.27
N GLN A 329 20.01 -7.54 28.35
CA GLN A 329 19.10 -6.44 28.67
C GLN A 329 17.80 -6.72 27.90
N SER A 330 16.71 -6.98 28.61
CA SER A 330 15.42 -7.30 27.97
C SER A 330 14.84 -6.04 27.30
N PHE A 331 15.11 -5.86 26.02
CA PHE A 331 14.52 -4.81 25.21
C PHE A 331 13.23 -5.29 24.54
N ASN A 332 12.24 -4.41 24.48
CA ASN A 332 11.08 -4.58 23.65
C ASN A 332 11.34 -3.94 22.29
N ILE A 333 11.37 -4.75 21.23
CA ILE A 333 11.63 -4.29 19.87
C ILE A 333 10.33 -4.39 19.09
N ARG A 334 9.85 -3.27 18.56
CA ARG A 334 8.61 -3.20 17.82
C ARG A 334 8.86 -2.74 16.39
N TYR A 335 8.33 -3.48 15.43
CA TYR A 335 8.43 -3.28 13.99
C TYR A 335 7.33 -4.07 13.30
N ARG A 336 7.04 -3.80 12.03
CA ARG A 336 6.05 -4.58 11.27
C ARG A 336 6.46 -6.05 11.11
N ALA A 337 5.51 -6.97 11.22
CA ALA A 337 5.77 -8.41 11.17
C ALA A 337 6.26 -8.90 9.79
N GLY A 338 5.97 -8.14 8.73
CA GLY A 338 6.35 -8.48 7.37
C GLY A 338 5.82 -7.49 6.34
N TYR A 339 5.89 -7.86 5.06
CA TYR A 339 5.38 -7.06 3.95
C TYR A 339 4.98 -7.94 2.76
N TYR A 340 4.20 -7.38 1.84
CA TYR A 340 3.83 -8.03 0.58
C TYR A 340 4.75 -7.56 -0.55
N ALA A 341 5.37 -8.51 -1.28
CA ALA A 341 6.28 -8.21 -2.38
C ALA A 341 5.58 -7.62 -3.61
N ASP A 342 4.30 -7.93 -3.78
CA ASP A 342 3.43 -7.46 -4.86
C ASP A 342 2.69 -6.15 -4.53
N ALA A 343 3.16 -5.41 -3.52
CA ALA A 343 2.63 -4.09 -3.24
C ALA A 343 2.69 -3.21 -4.50
N PRO A 344 1.64 -2.43 -4.80
CA PRO A 344 1.55 -1.70 -6.06
C PRO A 344 2.79 -0.84 -6.27
N VAL A 345 3.48 -1.08 -7.40
CA VAL A 345 4.55 -0.21 -7.87
C VAL A 345 3.91 1.13 -8.17
N LYS A 346 4.42 2.21 -7.58
CA LYS A 346 3.97 3.57 -7.92
C LYS A 346 4.12 3.75 -9.42
N GLY A 347 3.02 3.96 -10.11
CA GLY A 347 3.04 4.46 -11.48
C GLY A 347 3.73 5.84 -11.46
N ASN A 348 4.77 5.98 -12.27
CA ASN A 348 5.37 7.27 -12.58
C ASN A 348 4.34 8.21 -13.20
#